data_aa7040628c2001500fe3c076f2180934
#
_entry.id   aa7040628c2001500fe3c076f2180934
#
_cell.length_a   1.000
_cell.length_b   1.000
_cell.length_c   1.000
_cell.angle_alpha   90.00
_cell.angle_beta   90.00
_cell.angle_gamma   90.00
#
_symmetry.space_group_name_H-M   'P 1'
#
loop_
_entity.id
_entity.type
_entity.pdbx_description
1 polymer ?
#
loop_
_entity_poly.entity_id
_entity_poly.type
_entity_poly.pdbx_seq_one_letter_code
_entity_poly.pdbx_strand_id
1 'polypeptide(L)'
;MTLQVGDNAPQFTLPDTSREDVSLPMDPAQNVVLLFVPLAFSGVCTAELCDVSQGLSAYEDLGARVLAISVDSPFALKSWADQEGITLTLLSDFNKEVSAAYGAQYDDFIGLKGVAKRSAFVIDKEGVIRHASVSDDPTVLPDFEAIQACLQALE
;
A
#
# COMPACT_ATOMS: atom_id res chain seq x y z
N MET A 1 0.40 -15.08 -10.08
CA MET A 1 0.81 -14.26 -11.24
C MET A 1 1.47 -12.99 -10.74
N THR A 2 2.64 -12.66 -11.24
CA THR A 2 3.42 -11.51 -10.75
C THR A 2 3.17 -10.31 -11.66
N LEU A 3 2.76 -9.18 -11.06
CA LEU A 3 2.59 -7.92 -11.78
C LEU A 3 3.94 -7.28 -12.04
N GLN A 4 4.09 -6.67 -13.21
CA GLN A 4 5.33 -6.07 -13.66
C GLN A 4 5.09 -4.62 -14.09
N VAL A 5 6.17 -3.86 -14.16
CA VAL A 5 6.16 -2.51 -14.75
C VAL A 5 5.62 -2.61 -16.18
N GLY A 6 4.65 -1.77 -16.50
CA GLY A 6 3.94 -1.76 -17.77
C GLY A 6 2.59 -2.45 -17.75
N ASP A 7 2.31 -3.27 -16.73
CA ASP A 7 1.00 -3.90 -16.59
C ASP A 7 -0.03 -2.88 -16.10
N ASN A 8 -1.29 -3.11 -16.44
CA ASN A 8 -2.38 -2.35 -15.85
C ASN A 8 -2.59 -2.80 -14.40
N ALA A 9 -2.68 -1.84 -13.49
CA ALA A 9 -2.93 -2.14 -12.09
C ALA A 9 -4.35 -2.66 -11.90
N PRO A 10 -4.56 -3.76 -11.15
CA PRO A 10 -5.90 -4.22 -10.81
C PRO A 10 -6.70 -3.12 -10.12
N GLN A 11 -7.94 -2.91 -10.57
CA GLN A 11 -8.86 -1.96 -9.96
C GLN A 11 -9.42 -2.52 -8.66
N PHE A 12 -9.73 -1.62 -7.73
CA PHE A 12 -10.33 -2.05 -6.47
C PHE A 12 -11.15 -0.93 -5.83
N THR A 13 -11.96 -1.30 -4.87
CA THR A 13 -12.64 -0.40 -3.94
C THR A 13 -12.54 -1.00 -2.56
N LEU A 14 -11.92 -0.29 -1.63
CA LEU A 14 -11.71 -0.74 -0.26
C LEU A 14 -12.09 0.35 0.74
N PRO A 15 -12.61 -0.03 1.92
CA PRO A 15 -12.93 0.94 2.95
C PRO A 15 -11.67 1.44 3.66
N ASP A 16 -11.68 2.74 3.99
CA ASP A 16 -10.65 3.34 4.84
C ASP A 16 -10.99 3.22 6.32
N THR A 17 -10.24 3.92 7.18
CA THR A 17 -10.44 3.86 8.63
C THR A 17 -11.76 4.51 9.08
N SER A 18 -12.38 5.32 8.24
CA SER A 18 -13.71 5.91 8.49
C SER A 18 -14.83 5.11 7.82
N ARG A 19 -14.49 4.00 7.20
CA ARG A 19 -15.39 3.12 6.45
C ARG A 19 -15.97 3.80 5.21
N GLU A 20 -15.23 4.76 4.66
CA GLU A 20 -15.53 5.37 3.37
C GLU A 20 -14.75 4.65 2.28
N ASP A 21 -15.36 4.45 1.14
CA ASP A 21 -14.75 3.72 0.04
C ASP A 21 -13.69 4.57 -0.66
N VAL A 22 -12.54 3.94 -0.91
CA VAL A 22 -11.45 4.49 -1.72
C VAL A 22 -11.21 3.56 -2.89
N SER A 23 -11.21 4.11 -4.09
CA SER A 23 -11.15 3.32 -5.32
C SER A 23 -9.89 3.63 -6.13
N LEU A 24 -9.39 2.61 -6.80
CA LEU A 24 -8.44 2.75 -7.89
C LEU A 24 -9.15 2.31 -9.17
N PRO A 25 -9.22 3.12 -10.23
CA PRO A 25 -8.53 4.41 -10.41
C PRO A 25 -9.08 5.53 -9.53
N MET A 26 -8.18 6.47 -9.19
CA MET A 26 -8.54 7.64 -8.39
C MET A 26 -9.34 8.66 -9.23
N ASP A 27 -10.23 9.39 -8.56
CA ASP A 27 -10.97 10.49 -9.17
C ASP A 27 -10.90 11.71 -8.22
N PRO A 28 -10.24 12.82 -8.63
CA PRO A 28 -9.49 12.99 -9.89
C PRO A 28 -8.25 12.11 -9.99
N ALA A 29 -7.85 11.81 -11.22
CA ALA A 29 -6.70 10.95 -11.49
C ALA A 29 -5.41 11.57 -10.92
N GLN A 30 -4.61 10.73 -10.26
CA GLN A 30 -3.31 11.13 -9.72
C GLN A 30 -2.41 9.90 -9.62
N ASN A 31 -1.12 10.12 -9.50
CA ASN A 31 -0.18 9.04 -9.25
C ASN A 31 -0.41 8.47 -7.84
N VAL A 32 -0.25 7.17 -7.68
CA VAL A 32 -0.51 6.46 -6.43
C VAL A 32 0.70 5.65 -6.05
N VAL A 33 1.10 5.76 -4.78
CA VAL A 33 2.01 4.81 -4.14
C VAL A 33 1.15 3.86 -3.33
N LEU A 34 1.16 2.59 -3.69
CA LEU A 34 0.38 1.55 -3.05
C LEU A 34 1.31 0.65 -2.26
N LEU A 35 1.12 0.62 -0.94
CA LEU A 35 1.93 -0.18 -0.04
C LEU A 35 1.05 -1.29 0.55
N PHE A 36 1.54 -2.53 0.47
CA PHE A 36 0.91 -3.63 1.22
C PHE A 36 1.77 -3.94 2.43
N VAL A 37 1.14 -4.08 3.58
CA VAL A 37 1.81 -4.45 4.83
C VAL A 37 1.13 -5.69 5.42
N PRO A 38 1.91 -6.60 6.05
CA PRO A 38 1.34 -7.86 6.53
C PRO A 38 0.25 -7.69 7.59
N LEU A 39 0.54 -7.03 8.71
CA LEU A 39 -0.40 -6.95 9.84
C LEU A 39 -0.20 -5.66 10.61
N ALA A 40 -1.31 -5.04 10.99
CA ALA A 40 -1.32 -3.89 11.90
C ALA A 40 -0.68 -4.27 13.24
N PHE A 41 -0.12 -3.27 13.91
CA PHE A 41 0.52 -3.39 15.22
C PHE A 41 1.82 -4.22 15.26
N SER A 42 2.24 -4.81 14.14
CA SER A 42 3.56 -5.46 14.09
C SER A 42 4.66 -4.40 13.98
N GLY A 43 5.85 -4.71 14.51
CA GLY A 43 6.93 -3.73 14.69
C GLY A 43 7.44 -3.14 13.38
N VAL A 44 7.71 -3.98 12.38
CA VAL A 44 8.24 -3.53 11.08
C VAL A 44 7.19 -2.71 10.31
N CYS A 45 5.93 -3.15 10.33
CA CYS A 45 4.85 -2.42 9.67
C CYS A 45 4.64 -1.05 10.32
N THR A 46 4.65 -0.98 11.64
CA THR A 46 4.51 0.28 12.37
C THR A 46 5.66 1.24 12.03
N ALA A 47 6.91 0.75 12.05
CA ALA A 47 8.06 1.58 11.71
C ALA A 47 7.98 2.10 10.27
N GLU A 48 7.63 1.26 9.32
CA GLU A 48 7.49 1.65 7.92
C GLU A 48 6.48 2.77 7.74
N LEU A 49 5.26 2.58 8.26
CA LEU A 49 4.18 3.54 8.03
C LEU A 49 4.35 4.82 8.85
N CYS A 50 5.01 4.77 10.00
CA CYS A 50 5.37 5.97 10.73
C CYS A 50 6.39 6.80 9.97
N ASP A 51 7.41 6.18 9.38
CA ASP A 51 8.40 6.87 8.56
C ASP A 51 7.76 7.51 7.33
N VAL A 52 6.90 6.78 6.62
CA VAL A 52 6.18 7.31 5.46
C VAL A 52 5.28 8.48 5.87
N SER A 53 4.59 8.36 7.00
CA SER A 53 3.72 9.43 7.52
C SER A 53 4.50 10.71 7.79
N GLN A 54 5.70 10.61 8.36
CA GLN A 54 6.54 11.78 8.62
C GLN A 54 7.02 12.46 7.33
N GLY A 55 7.26 11.69 6.28
CA GLY A 55 7.69 12.20 4.98
C GLY A 55 6.56 12.34 3.96
N LEU A 56 5.31 12.32 4.40
CA LEU A 56 4.15 12.26 3.49
C LEU A 56 4.09 13.45 2.53
N SER A 57 4.46 14.65 2.99
CA SER A 57 4.46 15.85 2.17
C SER A 57 5.37 15.73 0.93
N ALA A 58 6.46 14.97 1.03
CA ALA A 58 7.34 14.78 -0.12
C ALA A 58 6.64 14.03 -1.25
N TYR A 59 5.78 13.08 -0.93
CA TYR A 59 4.98 12.35 -1.93
C TYR A 59 3.88 13.24 -2.50
N GLU A 60 3.21 14.00 -1.64
CA GLU A 60 2.16 14.94 -2.06
C GLU A 60 2.72 16.01 -2.99
N ASP A 61 3.92 16.52 -2.71
CA ASP A 61 4.61 17.49 -3.56
C ASP A 61 4.94 16.92 -4.95
N LEU A 62 5.07 15.60 -5.05
CA LEU A 62 5.27 14.92 -6.33
C LEU A 62 3.94 14.53 -7.02
N GLY A 63 2.82 15.02 -6.50
CA GLY A 63 1.49 14.76 -7.08
C GLY A 63 0.99 13.35 -6.82
N ALA A 64 1.52 12.68 -5.80
CA ALA A 64 1.17 11.29 -5.50
C ALA A 64 0.35 11.18 -4.24
N ARG A 65 -0.58 10.23 -4.24
CA ARG A 65 -1.29 9.82 -3.04
C ARG A 65 -0.74 8.50 -2.54
N VAL A 66 -0.48 8.41 -1.25
CA VAL A 66 0.03 7.18 -0.64
C VAL A 66 -1.12 6.44 0.03
N LEU A 67 -1.31 5.18 -0.34
CA LEU A 67 -2.31 4.28 0.24
C LEU A 67 -1.58 3.05 0.79
N ALA A 68 -1.91 2.64 2.00
CA ALA A 68 -1.39 1.40 2.57
C ALA A 68 -2.55 0.44 2.81
N ILE A 69 -2.34 -0.82 2.46
CA ILE A 69 -3.36 -1.86 2.52
C ILE A 69 -2.88 -2.99 3.42
N SER A 70 -3.76 -3.43 4.33
CA SER A 70 -3.55 -4.66 5.09
C SER A 70 -4.84 -5.45 5.15
N VAL A 71 -4.75 -6.71 5.63
CA VAL A 71 -5.92 -7.57 5.79
C VAL A 71 -6.68 -7.33 7.09
N ASP A 72 -6.24 -6.36 7.90
CA ASP A 72 -6.92 -6.00 9.15
C ASP A 72 -8.22 -5.26 8.88
N SER A 73 -9.15 -5.32 9.84
CA SER A 73 -10.43 -4.62 9.72
C SER A 73 -10.24 -3.09 9.75
N PRO A 74 -11.21 -2.31 9.25
CA PRO A 74 -11.14 -0.85 9.35
C PRO A 74 -11.03 -0.37 10.80
N PHE A 75 -11.65 -1.07 11.71
CA PHE A 75 -11.62 -0.72 13.15
C PHE A 75 -10.22 -0.92 13.74
N ALA A 76 -9.58 -2.03 13.42
CA ALA A 76 -8.20 -2.29 13.86
C ALA A 76 -7.24 -1.27 13.25
N LEU A 77 -7.40 -0.95 11.96
CA LEU A 77 -6.57 0.04 11.28
C LEU A 77 -6.73 1.43 11.89
N LYS A 78 -7.95 1.83 12.26
CA LYS A 78 -8.17 3.11 12.90
C LYS A 78 -7.47 3.19 14.25
N SER A 79 -7.60 2.15 15.07
CA SER A 79 -6.91 2.09 16.37
C SER A 79 -5.41 2.17 16.21
N TRP A 80 -4.86 1.46 15.24
CA TRP A 80 -3.43 1.46 14.96
C TRP A 80 -2.95 2.85 14.52
N ALA A 81 -3.67 3.48 13.61
CA ALA A 81 -3.33 4.83 13.14
C ALA A 81 -3.37 5.85 14.26
N ASP A 82 -4.42 5.82 15.10
CA ASP A 82 -4.58 6.75 16.22
C ASP A 82 -3.47 6.56 17.27
N GLN A 83 -3.15 5.30 17.57
CA GLN A 83 -2.16 4.98 18.59
C GLN A 83 -0.73 5.33 18.16
N GLU A 84 -0.39 5.11 16.89
CA GLU A 84 0.98 5.25 16.38
C GLU A 84 1.20 6.55 15.59
N GLY A 85 0.17 7.35 15.37
CA GLY A 85 0.30 8.59 14.62
C GLY A 85 0.51 8.40 13.13
N ILE A 86 -0.07 7.35 12.55
CA ILE A 86 -0.02 7.09 11.11
C ILE A 86 -1.03 8.02 10.42
N THR A 87 -0.56 8.86 9.51
CA THR A 87 -1.39 9.88 8.87
C THR A 87 -1.73 9.58 7.42
N LEU A 88 -1.02 8.66 6.78
CA LEU A 88 -1.39 8.24 5.43
C LEU A 88 -2.69 7.42 5.45
N THR A 89 -3.34 7.32 4.29
CA THR A 89 -4.60 6.59 4.19
C THR A 89 -4.37 5.08 4.31
N LEU A 90 -5.05 4.44 5.26
CA LEU A 90 -5.04 3.00 5.45
C LEU A 90 -6.32 2.40 4.90
N LEU A 91 -6.19 1.33 4.12
CA LEU A 91 -7.31 0.62 3.50
C LEU A 91 -7.36 -0.82 4.00
N SER A 92 -8.57 -1.32 4.20
CA SER A 92 -8.81 -2.67 4.69
C SER A 92 -9.09 -3.64 3.55
N ASP A 93 -8.18 -4.59 3.34
CA ASP A 93 -8.40 -5.74 2.46
C ASP A 93 -8.80 -6.95 3.31
N PHE A 94 -9.80 -6.79 4.16
CA PHE A 94 -10.23 -7.82 5.10
C PHE A 94 -10.62 -9.12 4.39
N ASN A 95 -11.16 -9.02 3.19
CA ASN A 95 -11.57 -10.18 2.40
C ASN A 95 -10.42 -10.75 1.55
N LYS A 96 -9.23 -10.14 1.61
CA LYS A 96 -7.99 -10.67 1.00
C LYS A 96 -8.01 -10.74 -0.52
N GLU A 97 -8.93 -10.04 -1.17
CA GLU A 97 -9.11 -10.09 -2.62
C GLU A 97 -8.07 -9.24 -3.35
N VAL A 98 -7.76 -8.06 -2.81
CA VAL A 98 -6.85 -7.10 -3.47
C VAL A 98 -5.40 -7.57 -3.35
N SER A 99 -4.98 -8.03 -2.17
CA SER A 99 -3.63 -8.59 -2.02
C SER A 99 -3.41 -9.77 -2.95
N ALA A 100 -4.42 -10.62 -3.15
CA ALA A 100 -4.35 -11.72 -4.10
C ALA A 100 -4.24 -11.22 -5.55
N ALA A 101 -5.04 -10.20 -5.93
CA ALA A 101 -5.02 -9.64 -7.28
C ALA A 101 -3.67 -9.04 -7.64
N TYR A 102 -2.97 -8.45 -6.65
CA TYR A 102 -1.65 -7.86 -6.86
C TYR A 102 -0.49 -8.86 -6.73
N GLY A 103 -0.78 -10.15 -6.48
CA GLY A 103 0.26 -11.15 -6.28
C GLY A 103 1.09 -10.91 -5.02
N ALA A 104 0.54 -10.19 -4.05
CA ALA A 104 1.20 -9.76 -2.83
C ALA A 104 0.60 -10.47 -1.61
N GLN A 105 0.45 -11.79 -1.68
CA GLN A 105 -0.23 -12.54 -0.65
C GLN A 105 0.55 -13.78 -0.28
N TYR A 106 0.69 -14.02 1.04
CA TYR A 106 1.25 -15.27 1.53
C TYR A 106 0.20 -16.39 1.48
N ASP A 107 0.62 -17.57 1.08
CA ASP A 107 -0.19 -18.77 1.29
C ASP A 107 -0.25 -19.09 2.78
N ASP A 108 0.87 -18.96 3.48
CA ASP A 108 0.97 -19.14 4.93
C ASP A 108 2.05 -18.24 5.49
N PHE A 109 1.67 -17.40 6.45
CA PHE A 109 2.57 -16.56 7.20
C PHE A 109 2.37 -16.83 8.68
N ILE A 110 3.29 -17.56 9.31
CA ILE A 110 3.25 -17.97 10.72
C ILE A 110 1.90 -18.62 11.12
N GLY A 111 1.34 -19.43 10.22
CA GLY A 111 0.03 -20.08 10.43
C GLY A 111 -1.16 -19.26 10.00
N LEU A 112 -0.96 -18.03 9.53
CA LEU A 112 -2.03 -17.15 9.04
C LEU A 112 -2.07 -17.19 7.52
N LYS A 113 -3.25 -17.41 6.97
CA LYS A 113 -3.41 -17.56 5.52
C LYS A 113 -3.93 -16.29 4.89
N GLY A 114 -3.33 -15.93 3.75
CA GLY A 114 -3.79 -14.80 2.96
C GLY A 114 -3.35 -13.43 3.46
N VAL A 115 -2.37 -13.39 4.35
CA VAL A 115 -1.77 -12.12 4.82
C VAL A 115 -0.98 -11.51 3.67
N ALA A 116 -1.02 -10.18 3.55
CA ALA A 116 -0.31 -9.50 2.48
C ALA A 116 1.21 -9.58 2.66
N LYS A 117 1.92 -9.77 1.55
CA LYS A 117 3.37 -9.62 1.53
C LYS A 117 3.72 -8.14 1.54
N ARG A 118 4.80 -7.78 2.24
CA ARG A 118 5.31 -6.41 2.21
C ARG A 118 5.70 -6.07 0.78
N SER A 119 5.04 -5.08 0.21
CA SER A 119 5.22 -4.75 -1.19
C SER A 119 4.89 -3.29 -1.45
N ALA A 120 5.37 -2.80 -2.60
CA ALA A 120 5.14 -1.44 -3.04
C ALA A 120 4.93 -1.40 -4.55
N PHE A 121 3.97 -0.61 -4.97
CA PHE A 121 3.68 -0.35 -6.38
C PHE A 121 3.53 1.15 -6.58
N VAL A 122 4.09 1.67 -7.67
CA VAL A 122 3.77 3.02 -8.14
C VAL A 122 2.89 2.87 -9.36
N ILE A 123 1.74 3.52 -9.32
CA ILE A 123 0.72 3.45 -10.38
C ILE A 123 0.51 4.87 -10.89
N ASP A 124 0.64 5.08 -12.18
CA ASP A 124 0.50 6.40 -12.76
C ASP A 124 -0.98 6.80 -12.94
N LYS A 125 -1.20 8.02 -13.42
CA LYS A 125 -2.55 8.58 -13.62
C LYS A 125 -3.40 7.77 -14.59
N GLU A 126 -2.76 6.98 -15.45
CA GLU A 126 -3.43 6.16 -16.46
C GLU A 126 -3.68 4.74 -15.98
N GLY A 127 -3.30 4.43 -14.73
CA GLY A 127 -3.49 3.11 -14.14
C GLY A 127 -2.42 2.09 -14.50
N VAL A 128 -1.27 2.54 -14.98
CA VAL A 128 -0.17 1.67 -15.38
C VAL A 128 0.86 1.58 -14.26
N ILE A 129 1.32 0.37 -13.96
CA ILE A 129 2.36 0.13 -12.95
C ILE A 129 3.69 0.63 -13.48
N ARG A 130 4.36 1.53 -12.71
CA ARG A 130 5.66 2.09 -13.05
C ARG A 130 6.78 1.61 -12.13
N HIS A 131 6.43 1.05 -10.99
CA HIS A 131 7.35 0.42 -10.05
C HIS A 131 6.62 -0.73 -9.37
N ALA A 132 7.29 -1.85 -9.18
CA ALA A 132 6.71 -3.00 -8.49
C ALA A 132 7.80 -3.72 -7.72
N SER A 133 7.56 -3.94 -6.43
CA SER A 133 8.42 -4.78 -5.60
C SER A 133 7.56 -5.56 -4.60
N VAL A 134 7.78 -6.87 -4.54
CA VAL A 134 7.10 -7.76 -3.60
C VAL A 134 8.18 -8.53 -2.87
N SER A 135 8.20 -8.44 -1.54
CA SER A 135 9.18 -9.15 -0.73
C SER A 135 8.57 -10.37 -0.07
N ASP A 136 9.24 -11.52 -0.20
CA ASP A 136 8.87 -12.71 0.54
C ASP A 136 9.33 -12.64 2.00
N ASP A 137 10.25 -11.73 2.31
CA ASP A 137 10.77 -11.51 3.66
C ASP A 137 10.06 -10.30 4.28
N PRO A 138 9.27 -10.49 5.34
CA PRO A 138 8.50 -9.39 5.94
C PRO A 138 9.37 -8.34 6.66
N THR A 139 10.67 -8.61 6.84
CA THR A 139 11.59 -7.65 7.45
C THR A 139 12.26 -6.74 6.44
N VAL A 140 12.12 -7.01 5.14
CA VAL A 140 12.72 -6.21 4.07
C VAL A 140 11.73 -5.14 3.64
N LEU A 141 12.09 -3.88 3.86
CA LEU A 141 11.27 -2.72 3.49
C LEU A 141 11.40 -2.42 1.99
N PRO A 142 10.36 -1.77 1.39
CA PRO A 142 10.48 -1.24 0.04
C PRO A 142 11.64 -0.24 -0.09
N ASP A 143 12.15 -0.10 -1.30
CA ASP A 143 13.15 0.93 -1.61
C ASP A 143 12.43 2.26 -1.87
N PHE A 144 12.29 3.07 -0.83
CA PHE A 144 11.56 4.33 -0.92
C PHE A 144 12.29 5.38 -1.76
N GLU A 145 13.63 5.30 -1.87
CA GLU A 145 14.36 6.18 -2.77
C GLU A 145 14.01 5.89 -4.23
N ALA A 146 13.92 4.61 -4.59
CA ALA A 146 13.52 4.21 -5.93
C ALA A 146 12.08 4.64 -6.23
N ILE A 147 11.19 4.56 -5.23
CA ILE A 147 9.79 4.98 -5.37
C ILE A 147 9.73 6.50 -5.65
N GLN A 148 10.46 7.30 -4.89
CA GLN A 148 10.49 8.76 -5.09
C GLN A 148 11.11 9.12 -6.44
N ALA A 149 12.19 8.44 -6.85
CA ALA A 149 12.79 8.66 -8.16
C ALA A 149 11.82 8.31 -9.29
N CYS A 150 11.05 7.24 -9.13
CA CYS A 150 10.02 6.86 -10.09
C CYS A 150 8.95 7.96 -10.22
N LEU A 151 8.48 8.50 -9.09
CA LEU A 151 7.48 9.59 -9.10
C LEU A 151 8.04 10.85 -9.75
N GLN A 152 9.28 11.19 -9.49
CA GLN A 152 9.94 12.35 -10.10
C GLN A 152 9.98 12.22 -11.62
N ALA A 153 10.22 11.01 -12.13
CA ALA A 153 10.25 10.74 -13.56
C ALA A 153 8.88 10.82 -14.23
N LEU A 154 7.80 10.79 -13.45
CA LEU A 154 6.44 10.90 -13.96
C LEU A 154 5.92 12.34 -14.02
N GLU A 155 6.69 13.30 -13.51
CA GLU A 155 6.32 14.71 -13.57
C GLU A 155 6.47 15.32 -14.96
#